data_ff1fcbed6d9e1bf35db03dfd37999434
#
_entry.id   ff1fcbed6d9e1bf35db03dfd37999434
#
_cell.length_a   1.000
_cell.length_b   1.000
_cell.length_c   1.000
_cell.angle_alpha   90.00
_cell.angle_beta   90.00
_cell.angle_gamma   90.00
#
_symmetry.space_group_name_H-M   'P 1'
#
loop_
_entity.id
_entity.type
_entity.pdbx_description
1 polymer ?
#
loop_
_entity_poly.entity_id
_entity_poly.type
_entity_poly.pdbx_seq_one_letter_code
_entity_poly.pdbx_strand_id
1 'polypeptide(L)'
;GEAGLHPSNIHDNAYAVGTLDLTGDQSILLGPDGPSLGGFVCPVTAAKGELWKLGQLHPGDTVHFQLVTLEQAAEIRNAMENTINFQYTEIPLFQESDLSANYAVLSQGEVEGTEYKIRLDGEENILVEFGPMELNIELRFYAHVLMSELEKSELPIIDMTPGIRSLQVHFDLNQIDAKQMAAKVEAISQNIRNLDEIAVPSRIIKLPL
;
A
#
# COMPACT_ATOMS: atom_id res chain seq x y z
N GLY A 1 19.89 -14.10 18.06
CA GLY A 1 18.43 -14.18 18.12
C GLY A 1 17.91 -15.14 17.06
N GLU A 2 16.80 -15.74 17.31
CA GLU A 2 16.16 -16.60 16.32
C GLU A 2 15.71 -15.75 15.14
N ALA A 3 16.12 -16.14 13.92
CA ALA A 3 15.91 -15.35 12.71
C ALA A 3 14.43 -15.05 12.39
N GLY A 4 13.49 -15.82 12.95
CA GLY A 4 12.05 -15.61 12.79
C GLY A 4 11.41 -14.58 13.73
N LEU A 5 12.18 -14.03 14.69
CA LEU A 5 11.64 -13.15 15.73
C LEU A 5 12.11 -11.70 15.64
N HIS A 6 12.76 -11.30 14.53
CA HIS A 6 13.14 -9.90 14.37
C HIS A 6 11.88 -9.03 14.22
N PRO A 7 11.81 -7.86 14.91
CA PRO A 7 10.61 -7.00 14.89
C PRO A 7 10.20 -6.50 13.50
N SER A 8 11.12 -6.50 12.53
CA SER A 8 10.81 -6.13 11.15
C SER A 8 10.10 -7.23 10.37
N ASN A 9 10.08 -8.47 10.85
CA ASN A 9 9.44 -9.58 10.15
C ASN A 9 7.93 -9.59 10.45
N ILE A 10 7.15 -9.67 9.40
CA ILE A 10 5.69 -9.82 9.44
C ILE A 10 5.27 -10.95 8.51
N HIS A 11 4.01 -11.37 8.52
CA HIS A 11 3.54 -12.46 7.66
C HIS A 11 3.54 -12.07 6.18
N ASP A 12 3.04 -10.91 5.88
CA ASP A 12 3.07 -10.32 4.54
C ASP A 12 2.81 -8.82 4.60
N ASN A 13 3.35 -8.12 3.62
CA ASN A 13 3.01 -6.74 3.31
C ASN A 13 3.12 -6.54 1.80
N ALA A 14 2.20 -5.79 1.22
CA ALA A 14 2.33 -5.36 -0.16
C ALA A 14 3.31 -4.19 -0.23
N TYR A 15 4.08 -4.13 -1.31
CA TYR A 15 5.13 -3.15 -1.50
C TYR A 15 4.75 -2.17 -2.62
N ALA A 16 5.03 -0.90 -2.41
CA ALA A 16 4.91 0.14 -3.41
C ALA A 16 6.30 0.66 -3.83
N VAL A 17 6.40 1.22 -5.01
CA VAL A 17 7.64 1.89 -5.45
C VAL A 17 7.93 3.08 -4.53
N GLY A 18 9.16 3.19 -4.06
CA GLY A 18 9.58 4.22 -3.11
C GLY A 18 9.35 3.86 -1.65
N THR A 19 8.85 2.66 -1.35
CA THR A 19 8.68 2.18 0.03
C THR A 19 10.03 1.91 0.68
N LEU A 20 10.18 2.32 1.93
CA LEU A 20 11.31 1.97 2.77
C LEU A 20 11.03 0.63 3.46
N ASP A 21 11.75 -0.40 3.03
CA ASP A 21 11.64 -1.75 3.53
C ASP A 21 12.71 -2.01 4.60
N LEU A 22 12.31 -2.44 5.80
CA LEU A 22 13.19 -2.71 6.93
C LEU A 22 13.55 -4.19 6.97
N THR A 23 14.64 -4.57 6.31
CA THR A 23 15.12 -5.95 6.27
C THR A 23 16.09 -6.25 7.42
N GLY A 24 15.57 -6.44 8.62
CA GLY A 24 16.42 -6.60 9.81
C GLY A 24 17.13 -5.29 10.16
N ASP A 25 18.47 -5.31 10.17
CA ASP A 25 19.29 -4.16 10.51
C ASP A 25 19.56 -3.21 9.32
N GLN A 26 19.00 -3.50 8.15
CA GLN A 26 19.19 -2.69 6.95
C GLN A 26 17.86 -2.10 6.48
N SER A 27 17.95 -0.89 5.94
CA SER A 27 16.83 -0.23 5.28
C SER A 27 17.08 -0.24 3.77
N ILE A 28 16.10 -0.74 3.03
CA ILE A 28 16.16 -0.80 1.56
C ILE A 28 15.05 0.06 1.00
N LEU A 29 15.39 0.99 0.12
CA LEU A 29 14.41 1.78 -0.61
C LEU A 29 14.04 1.06 -1.90
N LEU A 30 12.79 0.64 -2.02
CA LEU A 30 12.33 -0.19 -3.13
C LEU A 30 12.15 0.66 -4.40
N GLY A 31 12.82 0.23 -5.47
CA GLY A 31 12.63 0.75 -6.82
C GLY A 31 11.56 -0.01 -7.59
N PRO A 32 11.39 0.32 -8.89
CA PRO A 32 10.41 -0.37 -9.75
C PRO A 32 10.71 -1.86 -9.99
N ASP A 33 11.94 -2.30 -9.73
CA ASP A 33 12.35 -3.71 -9.82
C ASP A 33 12.16 -4.48 -8.51
N GLY A 34 11.61 -3.83 -7.47
CA GLY A 34 11.33 -4.45 -6.18
C GLY A 34 10.22 -5.51 -6.27
N PRO A 35 10.15 -6.41 -5.27
CA PRO A 35 9.03 -7.36 -5.18
C PRO A 35 7.72 -6.60 -4.91
N SER A 36 6.59 -7.18 -5.36
CA SER A 36 5.27 -6.64 -5.08
C SER A 36 4.73 -7.00 -3.70
N LEU A 37 5.29 -8.04 -3.08
CA LEU A 37 4.86 -8.58 -1.79
C LEU A 37 6.06 -9.19 -1.05
N GLY A 38 6.13 -8.97 0.25
CA GLY A 38 7.16 -9.56 1.10
C GLY A 38 6.77 -9.57 2.58
N GLY A 39 7.67 -10.01 3.42
CA GLY A 39 7.48 -10.24 4.84
C GLY A 39 8.21 -9.26 5.76
N PHE A 40 8.40 -8.00 5.33
CA PHE A 40 9.07 -6.99 6.13
C PHE A 40 8.20 -5.74 6.34
N VAL A 41 8.43 -5.06 7.44
CA VAL A 41 7.73 -3.82 7.77
C VAL A 41 8.17 -2.68 6.84
N CYS A 42 7.20 -2.00 6.26
CA CYS A 42 7.38 -0.85 5.39
C CYS A 42 6.71 0.38 6.04
N PRO A 43 7.44 1.16 6.86
CA PRO A 43 6.83 2.22 7.67
C PRO A 43 6.48 3.47 6.89
N VAL A 44 7.15 3.74 5.77
CA VAL A 44 6.99 4.96 4.98
C VAL A 44 7.22 4.70 3.49
N THR A 45 6.65 5.57 2.66
CA THR A 45 6.85 5.56 1.21
C THR A 45 7.26 6.95 0.75
N ALA A 46 8.24 7.06 -0.12
CA ALA A 46 8.67 8.33 -0.69
C ALA A 46 7.54 8.98 -1.49
N ALA A 47 7.35 10.29 -1.34
CA ALA A 47 6.38 11.03 -2.13
C ALA A 47 6.66 10.87 -3.63
N LYS A 48 5.62 10.68 -4.44
CA LYS A 48 5.74 10.39 -5.88
C LYS A 48 6.55 11.46 -6.63
N GLY A 49 6.37 12.72 -6.29
CA GLY A 49 7.12 13.83 -6.88
C GLY A 49 8.61 13.85 -6.52
N GLU A 50 9.06 13.02 -5.56
CA GLU A 50 10.45 12.90 -5.11
C GLU A 50 11.17 11.65 -5.64
N LEU A 51 10.45 10.69 -6.22
CA LEU A 51 11.00 9.39 -6.66
C LEU A 51 12.17 9.53 -7.64
N TRP A 52 12.17 10.55 -8.47
CA TRP A 52 13.26 10.79 -9.42
C TRP A 52 14.62 11.01 -8.76
N LYS A 53 14.66 11.52 -7.50
CA LYS A 53 15.88 11.72 -6.73
C LYS A 53 16.58 10.40 -6.41
N LEU A 54 15.81 9.32 -6.26
CA LEU A 54 16.36 7.99 -5.96
C LEU A 54 17.29 7.51 -7.09
N GLY A 55 16.93 7.78 -8.34
CA GLY A 55 17.77 7.47 -9.50
C GLY A 55 19.03 8.32 -9.63
N GLN A 56 19.20 9.37 -8.80
CA GLN A 56 20.38 10.25 -8.80
C GLN A 56 21.39 9.89 -7.70
N LEU A 57 21.03 8.96 -6.80
CA LEU A 57 21.89 8.59 -5.67
C LEU A 57 23.08 7.74 -6.11
N HIS A 58 24.23 8.00 -5.49
CA HIS A 58 25.47 7.25 -5.69
C HIS A 58 25.98 6.70 -4.35
N PRO A 59 26.80 5.65 -4.36
CA PRO A 59 27.45 5.15 -3.16
C PRO A 59 28.24 6.27 -2.45
N GLY A 60 27.94 6.48 -1.16
CA GLY A 60 28.55 7.53 -0.34
C GLY A 60 27.67 8.78 -0.17
N ASP A 61 26.57 8.89 -0.90
CA ASP A 61 25.59 9.96 -0.69
C ASP A 61 24.88 9.77 0.65
N THR A 62 24.47 10.88 1.25
CA THR A 62 23.67 10.89 2.48
C THR A 62 22.26 11.37 2.16
N VAL A 63 21.25 10.60 2.59
CA VAL A 63 19.85 10.95 2.41
C VAL A 63 19.25 11.31 3.77
N HIS A 64 18.53 12.41 3.81
CA HIS A 64 17.70 12.80 4.96
C HIS A 64 16.22 12.71 4.56
N PHE A 65 15.46 11.86 5.27
CA PHE A 65 14.02 11.73 5.06
C PHE A 65 13.28 12.72 5.96
N GLN A 66 12.24 13.31 5.42
CA GLN A 66 11.35 14.23 6.11
C GLN A 66 9.92 13.76 5.95
N LEU A 67 9.20 13.64 7.06
CA LEU A 67 7.78 13.30 7.03
C LEU A 67 6.96 14.48 6.48
N VAL A 68 6.11 14.16 5.51
CA VAL A 68 5.18 15.11 4.90
C VAL A 68 3.75 14.53 4.94
N THR A 69 2.76 15.41 4.94
CA THR A 69 1.35 14.99 4.83
C THR A 69 1.03 14.57 3.39
N LEU A 70 -0.09 13.89 3.19
CA LEU A 70 -0.58 13.51 1.86
C LEU A 70 -0.83 14.75 0.98
N GLU A 71 -1.32 15.83 1.58
CA GLU A 71 -1.56 17.10 0.89
C GLU A 71 -0.24 17.74 0.45
N GLN A 72 0.79 17.74 1.31
CA GLN A 72 2.13 18.24 0.96
C GLN A 72 2.79 17.38 -0.13
N ALA A 73 2.64 16.06 -0.08
CA ALA A 73 3.12 15.17 -1.13
C ALA A 73 2.45 15.49 -2.47
N ALA A 74 1.14 15.74 -2.49
CA ALA A 74 0.42 16.15 -3.68
C ALA A 74 0.91 17.52 -4.23
N GLU A 75 1.25 18.48 -3.36
CA GLU A 75 1.83 19.78 -3.79
C GLU A 75 3.20 19.58 -4.45
N ILE A 76 4.07 18.73 -3.88
CA ILE A 76 5.38 18.37 -4.47
C ILE A 76 5.18 17.73 -5.85
N ARG A 77 4.28 16.74 -5.96
CA ARG A 77 3.97 16.08 -7.22
C ARG A 77 3.50 17.07 -8.28
N ASN A 78 2.53 17.93 -7.94
CA ASN A 78 1.98 18.91 -8.87
C ASN A 78 3.05 19.91 -9.35
N ALA A 79 3.94 20.37 -8.46
CA ALA A 79 5.04 21.24 -8.83
C ALA A 79 6.03 20.55 -9.79
N MET A 80 6.31 19.26 -9.55
CA MET A 80 7.16 18.47 -10.44
C MET A 80 6.50 18.27 -11.82
N GLU A 81 5.23 17.90 -11.87
CA GLU A 81 4.48 17.73 -13.12
C GLU A 81 4.43 19.03 -13.94
N ASN A 82 4.20 20.16 -13.28
CA ASN A 82 4.26 21.47 -13.92
C ASN A 82 5.64 21.75 -14.52
N THR A 83 6.71 21.43 -13.80
CA THR A 83 8.07 21.60 -14.28
C THR A 83 8.35 20.74 -15.51
N ILE A 84 7.91 19.47 -15.52
CA ILE A 84 8.01 18.56 -16.67
C ILE A 84 7.24 19.12 -17.88
N ASN A 85 6.12 19.77 -17.66
CA ASN A 85 5.28 20.39 -18.70
C ASN A 85 5.76 21.81 -19.08
N PHE A 86 7.00 22.18 -18.75
CA PHE A 86 7.59 23.50 -19.02
C PHE A 86 6.87 24.69 -18.37
N GLN A 87 6.10 24.42 -17.34
CA GLN A 87 5.46 25.41 -16.48
C GLN A 87 6.23 25.45 -15.16
N TYR A 88 7.41 26.05 -15.19
CA TYR A 88 8.30 26.03 -14.01
C TYR A 88 7.54 26.50 -12.77
N THR A 89 7.51 25.65 -11.78
CA THR A 89 6.98 25.92 -10.45
C THR A 89 8.04 25.50 -9.44
N GLU A 90 8.37 26.36 -8.49
CA GLU A 90 9.28 26.00 -7.41
C GLU A 90 8.70 24.83 -6.62
N ILE A 91 9.51 23.79 -6.40
CA ILE A 91 9.11 22.65 -5.56
C ILE A 91 9.04 23.16 -4.12
N PRO A 92 7.88 23.05 -3.45
CA PRO A 92 7.73 23.56 -2.10
C PRO A 92 8.63 22.81 -1.11
N LEU A 93 9.22 23.55 -0.19
CA LEU A 93 9.94 23.01 0.95
C LEU A 93 9.05 23.13 2.19
N PHE A 94 8.80 22.02 2.85
CA PHE A 94 8.00 21.96 4.06
C PHE A 94 8.91 21.82 5.28
N GLN A 95 8.40 22.20 6.45
CA GLN A 95 8.97 21.77 7.71
C GLN A 95 8.48 20.35 8.00
N GLU A 96 9.26 19.61 8.78
CA GLU A 96 8.88 18.26 9.20
C GLU A 96 7.51 18.27 9.87
N SER A 97 6.63 17.37 9.43
CA SER A 97 5.27 17.25 9.96
C SER A 97 5.25 16.31 11.16
N ASP A 98 4.63 16.73 12.24
CA ASP A 98 4.35 15.87 13.40
C ASP A 98 3.09 15.03 13.11
N LEU A 99 3.31 13.86 12.51
CA LEU A 99 2.23 12.95 12.13
C LEU A 99 1.97 11.93 13.25
N SER A 100 0.70 11.77 13.61
CA SER A 100 0.33 10.73 14.57
C SER A 100 0.56 9.33 13.99
N ALA A 101 0.76 8.34 14.86
CA ALA A 101 0.91 6.93 14.47
C ALA A 101 -0.28 6.39 13.65
N ASN A 102 -1.45 7.02 13.77
CA ASN A 102 -2.66 6.63 13.03
C ASN A 102 -2.91 7.46 11.76
N TYR A 103 -1.99 8.36 11.41
CA TYR A 103 -2.17 9.22 10.23
C TYR A 103 -2.44 8.43 8.95
N ALA A 104 -1.77 7.29 8.78
CA ALA A 104 -1.96 6.44 7.61
C ALA A 104 -3.30 5.68 7.58
N VAL A 105 -4.06 5.63 8.69
CA VAL A 105 -5.36 4.93 8.72
C VAL A 105 -6.44 5.84 8.16
N LEU A 106 -6.98 5.49 7.00
CA LEU A 106 -8.03 6.24 6.31
C LEU A 106 -9.43 5.83 6.79
N SER A 107 -9.62 4.55 7.04
CA SER A 107 -10.89 3.99 7.52
C SER A 107 -10.63 2.70 8.29
N GLN A 108 -11.55 2.36 9.18
CA GLN A 108 -11.60 1.08 9.88
C GLN A 108 -13.02 0.74 10.28
N GLY A 109 -13.32 -0.54 10.36
CA GLY A 109 -14.64 -1.03 10.71
C GLY A 109 -14.68 -2.54 10.84
N GLU A 110 -15.86 -3.11 10.62
CA GLU A 110 -16.12 -4.54 10.72
C GLU A 110 -17.03 -4.99 9.57
N VAL A 111 -16.75 -6.17 9.02
CA VAL A 111 -17.57 -6.84 8.02
C VAL A 111 -17.72 -8.31 8.41
N GLU A 112 -18.96 -8.79 8.55
CA GLU A 112 -19.29 -10.17 8.95
C GLU A 112 -18.50 -10.67 10.20
N GLY A 113 -18.34 -9.80 11.22
CA GLY A 113 -17.61 -10.14 12.45
C GLY A 113 -16.09 -10.05 12.36
N THR A 114 -15.55 -9.62 11.22
CA THR A 114 -14.12 -9.47 11.02
C THR A 114 -13.75 -7.99 10.90
N GLU A 115 -12.83 -7.52 11.75
CA GLU A 115 -12.30 -6.17 11.68
C GLU A 115 -11.54 -5.94 10.38
N TYR A 116 -11.62 -4.73 9.84
CA TYR A 116 -10.78 -4.29 8.73
C TYR A 116 -10.18 -2.92 8.99
N LYS A 117 -9.07 -2.64 8.31
CA LYS A 117 -8.43 -1.31 8.24
C LYS A 117 -8.06 -1.01 6.80
N ILE A 118 -8.28 0.24 6.38
CA ILE A 118 -7.80 0.77 5.11
C ILE A 118 -6.74 1.82 5.42
N ARG A 119 -5.55 1.61 4.89
CA ARG A 119 -4.38 2.47 5.13
C ARG A 119 -3.86 3.07 3.84
N LEU A 120 -3.17 4.20 3.99
CA LEU A 120 -2.27 4.71 2.94
C LEU A 120 -1.11 3.73 2.75
N ASP A 121 -0.74 3.53 1.49
CA ASP A 121 0.46 2.83 1.08
C ASP A 121 1.15 3.64 -0.04
N GLY A 122 1.66 4.80 0.34
CA GLY A 122 2.06 5.86 -0.58
C GLY A 122 0.87 6.72 -1.04
N GLU A 123 1.04 7.46 -2.14
CA GLU A 123 0.00 8.35 -2.68
C GLU A 123 -1.02 7.62 -3.57
N GLU A 124 -0.57 6.59 -4.30
CA GLU A 124 -1.34 5.93 -5.36
C GLU A 124 -1.77 4.50 -5.01
N ASN A 125 -1.54 4.10 -3.76
CA ASN A 125 -1.99 2.81 -3.26
C ASN A 125 -2.72 2.97 -1.93
N ILE A 126 -3.68 2.09 -1.70
CA ILE A 126 -4.24 1.82 -0.39
C ILE A 126 -4.08 0.34 -0.06
N LEU A 127 -3.89 0.04 1.21
CA LEU A 127 -3.83 -1.33 1.73
C LEU A 127 -5.07 -1.60 2.60
N VAL A 128 -5.86 -2.57 2.19
CA VAL A 128 -6.99 -3.09 2.96
C VAL A 128 -6.54 -4.32 3.72
N GLU A 129 -6.60 -4.30 5.03
CA GLU A 129 -6.20 -5.40 5.92
C GLU A 129 -7.42 -5.96 6.66
N PHE A 130 -7.53 -7.27 6.76
CA PHE A 130 -8.58 -7.97 7.47
C PHE A 130 -8.03 -8.72 8.69
N GLY A 131 -8.70 -8.59 9.83
CA GLY A 131 -8.41 -9.32 11.05
C GLY A 131 -7.00 -9.11 11.62
N PRO A 132 -6.56 -9.99 12.54
CA PRO A 132 -5.23 -9.95 13.14
C PRO A 132 -4.13 -10.41 12.18
N MET A 133 -2.87 -10.09 12.53
CA MET A 133 -1.68 -10.51 11.78
C MET A 133 -1.38 -12.01 12.03
N GLU A 134 -2.15 -12.87 11.39
CA GLU A 134 -2.01 -14.33 11.51
C GLU A 134 -2.29 -15.04 10.17
N LEU A 135 -1.76 -16.27 10.02
CA LEU A 135 -2.01 -17.12 8.88
C LEU A 135 -3.39 -17.78 9.03
N ASN A 136 -4.40 -17.17 8.41
CA ASN A 136 -5.75 -17.66 8.43
C ASN A 136 -6.35 -17.63 7.02
N ILE A 137 -6.80 -18.78 6.54
CA ILE A 137 -7.39 -18.93 5.20
C ILE A 137 -8.71 -18.16 5.05
N GLU A 138 -9.46 -17.98 6.13
CA GLU A 138 -10.70 -17.20 6.12
C GLU A 138 -10.42 -15.74 5.80
N LEU A 139 -9.37 -15.16 6.42
CA LEU A 139 -8.94 -13.79 6.13
C LEU A 139 -8.53 -13.63 4.66
N ARG A 140 -7.92 -14.67 4.08
CA ARG A 140 -7.58 -14.68 2.65
C ARG A 140 -8.82 -14.65 1.76
N PHE A 141 -9.91 -15.26 2.18
CA PHE A 141 -11.18 -15.18 1.44
C PHE A 141 -11.78 -13.78 1.43
N TYR A 142 -11.70 -13.02 2.53
CA TYR A 142 -12.12 -11.62 2.53
C TYR A 142 -11.37 -10.80 1.47
N ALA A 143 -10.04 -10.92 1.43
CA ALA A 143 -9.22 -10.25 0.43
C ALA A 143 -9.59 -10.67 -1.01
N HIS A 144 -9.84 -11.98 -1.23
CA HIS A 144 -10.24 -12.51 -2.54
C HIS A 144 -11.60 -12.01 -3.00
N VAL A 145 -12.59 -12.01 -2.09
CA VAL A 145 -13.93 -11.53 -2.41
C VAL A 145 -13.93 -10.05 -2.69
N LEU A 146 -13.23 -9.26 -1.87
CA LEU A 146 -13.08 -7.82 -2.13
C LEU A 146 -12.44 -7.58 -3.50
N MET A 147 -11.36 -8.29 -3.83
CA MET A 147 -10.71 -8.19 -5.14
C MET A 147 -11.70 -8.48 -6.28
N SER A 148 -12.50 -9.55 -6.15
CA SER A 148 -13.49 -9.94 -7.16
C SER A 148 -14.62 -8.92 -7.32
N GLU A 149 -15.02 -8.24 -6.24
CA GLU A 149 -16.02 -7.16 -6.32
C GLU A 149 -15.42 -5.87 -6.94
N LEU A 150 -14.17 -5.57 -6.62
CA LEU A 150 -13.47 -4.43 -7.22
C LEU A 150 -13.22 -4.62 -8.72
N GLU A 151 -12.92 -5.84 -9.19
CA GLU A 151 -12.79 -6.17 -10.61
C GLU A 151 -14.06 -5.89 -11.42
N LYS A 152 -15.24 -5.94 -10.78
CA LYS A 152 -16.54 -5.64 -11.39
C LYS A 152 -16.89 -4.16 -11.35
N SER A 153 -16.12 -3.37 -10.61
CA SER A 153 -16.37 -1.94 -10.45
C SER A 153 -15.80 -1.13 -11.62
N GLU A 154 -16.31 0.09 -11.78
CA GLU A 154 -15.76 1.07 -12.73
C GLU A 154 -14.73 2.01 -12.09
N LEU A 155 -14.13 1.60 -10.94
CA LEU A 155 -13.11 2.41 -10.28
C LEU A 155 -11.82 2.44 -11.11
N PRO A 156 -11.08 3.54 -11.07
CA PRO A 156 -9.85 3.70 -11.84
C PRO A 156 -8.68 2.92 -11.20
N ILE A 157 -8.85 1.62 -11.07
CA ILE A 157 -7.87 0.69 -10.52
C ILE A 157 -6.91 0.30 -11.64
N ILE A 158 -5.61 0.41 -11.36
CA ILE A 158 -4.53 0.02 -12.27
C ILE A 158 -4.12 -1.43 -12.02
N ASP A 159 -3.96 -1.80 -10.73
CA ASP A 159 -3.55 -3.14 -10.35
C ASP A 159 -4.02 -3.47 -8.92
N MET A 160 -4.05 -4.75 -8.60
CA MET A 160 -4.37 -5.25 -7.25
C MET A 160 -3.45 -6.38 -6.84
N THR A 161 -2.80 -6.25 -5.68
CA THR A 161 -1.90 -7.26 -5.13
C THR A 161 -2.51 -7.88 -3.88
N PRO A 162 -2.97 -9.14 -3.96
CA PRO A 162 -3.55 -9.84 -2.82
C PRO A 162 -2.47 -10.48 -1.95
N GLY A 163 -2.45 -10.13 -0.66
CA GLY A 163 -1.65 -10.77 0.40
C GLY A 163 -2.40 -11.91 1.10
N ILE A 164 -1.89 -12.34 2.26
CA ILE A 164 -2.49 -13.42 3.07
C ILE A 164 -3.82 -12.97 3.68
N ARG A 165 -3.87 -11.76 4.22
CA ARG A 165 -5.04 -11.14 4.85
C ARG A 165 -5.28 -9.71 4.35
N SER A 166 -4.63 -9.32 3.29
CA SER A 166 -4.63 -7.96 2.77
C SER A 166 -4.88 -7.90 1.28
N LEU A 167 -5.28 -6.74 0.81
CA LEU A 167 -5.39 -6.39 -0.59
C LEU A 167 -4.84 -4.99 -0.78
N GLN A 168 -3.74 -4.87 -1.54
CA GLN A 168 -3.28 -3.57 -2.02
C GLN A 168 -4.06 -3.22 -3.28
N VAL A 169 -4.49 -1.98 -3.38
CA VAL A 169 -5.18 -1.42 -4.54
C VAL A 169 -4.38 -0.25 -5.08
N HIS A 170 -3.79 -0.41 -6.24
CA HIS A 170 -3.11 0.63 -7.00
C HIS A 170 -4.10 1.33 -7.93
N PHE A 171 -4.18 2.65 -7.89
CA PHE A 171 -5.18 3.44 -8.61
C PHE A 171 -4.59 4.66 -9.31
N ASP A 172 -5.32 5.17 -10.30
CA ASP A 172 -4.91 6.34 -11.08
C ASP A 172 -5.19 7.65 -10.32
N LEU A 173 -4.13 8.27 -9.80
CA LEU A 173 -4.18 9.55 -9.09
C LEU A 173 -4.73 10.72 -9.91
N ASN A 174 -4.75 10.62 -11.23
CA ASN A 174 -5.35 11.66 -12.07
C ASN A 174 -6.88 11.65 -12.04
N GLN A 175 -7.47 10.55 -11.57
CA GLN A 175 -8.92 10.35 -11.54
C GLN A 175 -9.50 10.34 -10.13
N ILE A 176 -8.73 9.88 -9.14
CA ILE A 176 -9.21 9.74 -7.76
C ILE A 176 -8.06 9.88 -6.77
N ASP A 177 -8.29 10.51 -5.63
CA ASP A 177 -7.33 10.54 -4.53
C ASP A 177 -7.50 9.34 -3.57
N ALA A 178 -6.50 9.13 -2.70
CA ALA A 178 -6.47 8.00 -1.77
C ALA A 178 -7.66 7.99 -0.79
N LYS A 179 -8.11 9.15 -0.31
CA LYS A 179 -9.24 9.26 0.63
C LYS A 179 -10.55 8.88 -0.06
N GLN A 180 -10.74 9.35 -1.28
CA GLN A 180 -11.90 9.02 -2.10
C GLN A 180 -11.90 7.53 -2.50
N MET A 181 -10.74 6.99 -2.89
CA MET A 181 -10.60 5.56 -3.18
C MET A 181 -10.92 4.72 -1.96
N ALA A 182 -10.37 5.05 -0.79
CA ALA A 182 -10.66 4.34 0.45
C ALA A 182 -12.15 4.32 0.78
N ALA A 183 -12.85 5.46 0.64
CA ALA A 183 -14.29 5.53 0.87
C ALA A 183 -15.11 4.65 -0.10
N LYS A 184 -14.68 4.56 -1.37
CA LYS A 184 -15.32 3.68 -2.37
C LYS A 184 -15.08 2.21 -2.06
N VAL A 185 -13.85 1.84 -1.75
CA VAL A 185 -13.47 0.47 -1.37
C VAL A 185 -14.16 0.06 -0.08
N GLU A 186 -14.26 0.94 0.91
CA GLU A 186 -15.01 0.71 2.14
C GLU A 186 -16.49 0.39 1.85
N ALA A 187 -17.14 1.20 1.02
CA ALA A 187 -18.54 0.98 0.66
C ALA A 187 -18.76 -0.38 -0.03
N ILE A 188 -17.81 -0.83 -0.86
CA ILE A 188 -17.85 -2.15 -1.49
C ILE A 188 -17.61 -3.24 -0.44
N SER A 189 -16.62 -3.08 0.44
CA SER A 189 -16.30 -4.03 1.52
C SER A 189 -17.49 -4.26 2.44
N GLN A 190 -18.19 -3.20 2.81
CA GLN A 190 -19.40 -3.28 3.67
C GLN A 190 -20.58 -4.01 3.03
N ASN A 191 -20.57 -4.22 1.72
CA ASN A 191 -21.59 -4.99 1.00
C ASN A 191 -21.25 -6.48 0.85
N ILE A 192 -20.06 -6.92 1.24
CA ILE A 192 -19.68 -8.32 1.26
C ILE A 192 -20.56 -9.05 2.26
N ARG A 193 -21.21 -10.14 1.81
CA ARG A 193 -22.11 -10.98 2.63
C ARG A 193 -21.94 -12.44 2.25
N ASN A 194 -22.33 -13.33 3.19
CA ASN A 194 -22.42 -14.76 2.95
C ASN A 194 -21.11 -15.40 2.50
N LEU A 195 -20.00 -15.04 3.15
CA LEU A 195 -18.68 -15.61 2.82
C LEU A 195 -18.67 -17.14 2.88
N ASP A 196 -19.44 -17.74 3.78
CA ASP A 196 -19.57 -19.19 3.93
C ASP A 196 -20.23 -19.87 2.72
N GLU A 197 -20.96 -19.12 1.89
CA GLU A 197 -21.65 -19.63 0.70
C GLU A 197 -20.86 -19.40 -0.60
N ILE A 198 -19.72 -18.72 -0.53
CA ILE A 198 -18.93 -18.37 -1.73
C ILE A 198 -18.19 -19.61 -2.23
N ALA A 199 -18.53 -20.03 -3.44
CA ALA A 199 -17.80 -21.09 -4.14
C ALA A 199 -16.54 -20.52 -4.82
N VAL A 200 -15.37 -20.92 -4.33
CA VAL A 200 -14.10 -20.58 -4.95
C VAL A 200 -13.70 -21.67 -5.93
N PRO A 201 -13.47 -21.35 -7.22
CA PRO A 201 -12.99 -22.33 -8.19
C PRO A 201 -11.66 -22.94 -7.71
N SER A 202 -11.60 -24.24 -7.62
CA SER A 202 -10.40 -24.95 -7.19
C SER A 202 -9.93 -25.95 -8.26
N ARG A 203 -8.65 -26.29 -8.24
CA ARG A 203 -8.06 -27.31 -9.10
C ARG A 203 -7.13 -28.21 -8.30
N ILE A 204 -7.12 -29.48 -8.65
CA ILE A 204 -6.18 -30.44 -8.08
C ILE A 204 -4.93 -30.48 -8.98
N ILE A 205 -3.78 -30.15 -8.41
CA ILE A 205 -2.49 -30.25 -9.08
C ILE A 205 -1.77 -31.48 -8.50
N LYS A 206 -1.45 -32.47 -9.36
CA LYS A 206 -0.61 -33.59 -8.98
C LYS A 206 0.83 -33.25 -9.30
N LEU A 207 1.67 -33.16 -8.29
CA LEU A 207 3.10 -32.98 -8.45
C LEU A 207 3.75 -34.35 -8.63
N PRO A 208 4.71 -34.52 -9.58
CA PRO A 208 5.51 -35.71 -9.65
C PRO A 208 6.40 -35.81 -8.40
N LEU A 209 6.45 -36.98 -7.79
CA LEU A 209 7.35 -37.29 -6.67
C LEU A 209 8.71 -37.69 -7.21
#